data_f31cf2765a330e99adef9365c8fd8f80
#
_entry.id   f31cf2765a330e99adef9365c8fd8f80
#
_cell.length_a   1.000
_cell.length_b   1.000
_cell.length_c   1.000
_cell.angle_alpha   90.00
_cell.angle_beta   90.00
_cell.angle_gamma   90.00
#
_symmetry.space_group_name_H-M   'P 1'
#
loop_
_entity.id
_entity.type
_entity.pdbx_description
1 polymer ?
#
loop_
_entity_poly.entity_id
_entity_poly.type
_entity_poly.pdbx_seq_one_letter_code
_entity_poly.pdbx_strand_id
1 'polypeptide(L)'
;MFSKQDQIQGYDDALLAAMNAEEQRQEDHIELIASENYTSKRVMQAQGSGLTNKYAEGYPGKRYYGGCEHVDKVEALAIERAKQLFGADYANVQPHSGSSANSAVYLALLQAGDTILGMSLAHGGHLTHGAKVSSSGKLYNAVQYGIDTKTGLIDYDEVERLAVECKPKMIVAGFSAYSKTLDFPRFRQIADKVGALLFVDMAHVAGLVAAGLYPNPLPYADVVTTTTHKTLRG
;
A
#
# COMPACT_ATOMS: atom_id res chain seq x y z
N MET A 1 -0.04 -35.58 6.46
CA MET A 1 0.46 -34.41 5.74
C MET A 1 0.40 -33.16 6.61
N PHE A 2 -0.66 -32.91 7.35
CA PHE A 2 -0.75 -31.79 8.30
C PHE A 2 -0.68 -32.33 9.75
N SER A 3 0.46 -32.88 10.15
CA SER A 3 0.65 -33.32 11.52
C SER A 3 0.65 -32.09 12.44
N LYS A 4 -0.21 -32.09 13.46
CA LYS A 4 -0.20 -31.07 14.51
C LYS A 4 1.07 -31.13 15.39
N GLN A 5 1.88 -32.19 15.20
CA GLN A 5 3.12 -32.41 15.93
C GLN A 5 4.36 -31.91 15.19
N ASP A 6 4.23 -31.55 13.89
CA ASP A 6 5.33 -30.92 13.17
C ASP A 6 5.53 -29.50 13.70
N GLN A 7 6.59 -29.33 14.45
CA GLN A 7 6.96 -28.08 15.10
C GLN A 7 8.42 -27.76 14.78
N ILE A 8 8.79 -26.48 14.88
CA ILE A 8 10.18 -26.03 14.73
C ILE A 8 11.03 -26.56 15.89
N GLN A 9 10.45 -26.63 17.10
CA GLN A 9 11.11 -27.12 18.29
C GLN A 9 11.58 -28.58 18.08
N GLY A 10 12.87 -28.82 18.33
CA GLY A 10 13.49 -30.13 18.14
C GLY A 10 13.83 -30.50 16.69
N TYR A 11 13.46 -29.62 15.73
CA TYR A 11 13.82 -29.74 14.32
C TYR A 11 14.85 -28.68 13.90
N ASP A 12 14.59 -27.43 14.25
CA ASP A 12 15.50 -26.27 14.02
C ASP A 12 15.46 -25.34 15.23
N ASP A 13 16.18 -25.72 16.26
CA ASP A 13 16.21 -24.96 17.51
C ASP A 13 16.93 -23.61 17.36
N ALA A 14 17.84 -23.48 16.38
CA ALA A 14 18.50 -22.20 16.10
C ALA A 14 17.51 -21.18 15.52
N LEU A 15 16.66 -21.60 14.60
CA LEU A 15 15.57 -20.77 14.07
C LEU A 15 14.58 -20.41 15.17
N LEU A 16 14.16 -21.38 15.99
CA LEU A 16 13.24 -21.14 17.10
C LEU A 16 13.81 -20.12 18.09
N ALA A 17 15.09 -20.24 18.44
CA ALA A 17 15.75 -19.29 19.33
C ALA A 17 15.78 -17.87 18.76
N ALA A 18 16.02 -17.71 17.45
CA ALA A 18 15.99 -16.41 16.78
C ALA A 18 14.56 -15.80 16.76
N MET A 19 13.53 -16.62 16.49
CA MET A 19 12.13 -16.19 16.52
C MET A 19 11.72 -15.72 17.92
N ASN A 20 12.04 -16.48 18.95
CA ASN A 20 11.72 -16.12 20.33
C ASN A 20 12.48 -14.86 20.78
N ALA A 21 13.72 -14.68 20.35
CA ALA A 21 14.50 -13.49 20.65
C ALA A 21 13.91 -12.24 19.99
N GLU A 22 13.38 -12.36 18.76
CA GLU A 22 12.70 -11.25 18.09
C GLU A 22 11.34 -10.92 18.76
N GLU A 23 10.55 -11.92 19.16
CA GLU A 23 9.33 -11.68 19.94
C GLU A 23 9.65 -10.95 21.25
N GLN A 24 10.70 -11.36 21.97
CA GLN A 24 11.15 -10.69 23.19
C GLN A 24 11.63 -9.26 22.91
N ARG A 25 12.37 -9.04 21.81
CA ARG A 25 12.78 -7.70 21.41
C ARG A 25 11.59 -6.78 21.20
N GLN A 26 10.53 -7.26 20.55
CA GLN A 26 9.32 -6.49 20.31
C GLN A 26 8.58 -6.13 21.60
N GLU A 27 8.61 -7.01 22.60
CA GLU A 27 8.02 -6.70 23.93
C GLU A 27 8.85 -5.68 24.71
N ASP A 28 10.19 -5.74 24.63
CA ASP A 28 11.09 -4.96 25.46
C ASP A 28 11.40 -3.57 24.89
N HIS A 29 11.16 -3.33 23.59
CA HIS A 29 11.57 -2.11 22.92
C HIS A 29 10.39 -1.27 22.44
N ILE A 30 10.56 0.04 22.49
CA ILE A 30 9.62 1.00 21.91
C ILE A 30 9.90 1.10 20.42
N GLU A 31 8.91 0.73 19.61
CA GLU A 31 9.01 0.82 18.16
C GLU A 31 8.69 2.23 17.67
N LEU A 32 9.65 2.86 16.96
CA LEU A 32 9.52 4.21 16.41
C LEU A 32 9.50 4.24 14.88
N ILE A 33 9.52 3.08 14.22
CA ILE A 33 9.39 2.99 12.76
C ILE A 33 7.91 3.10 12.40
N ALA A 34 7.55 4.20 11.74
CA ALA A 34 6.14 4.55 11.45
C ALA A 34 5.37 3.50 10.63
N SER A 35 6.07 2.62 9.90
CA SER A 35 5.47 1.54 9.12
C SER A 35 5.28 0.24 9.88
N GLU A 36 5.77 0.14 11.12
CA GLU A 36 5.63 -1.08 11.93
C GLU A 36 4.40 -1.01 12.84
N ASN A 37 3.80 -2.17 13.10
CA ASN A 37 2.69 -2.34 14.01
C ASN A 37 2.61 -3.81 14.44
N TYR A 38 1.86 -4.07 15.51
CA TYR A 38 1.68 -5.41 16.05
C TYR A 38 0.39 -6.03 15.51
N THR A 39 0.54 -7.12 14.78
CA THR A 39 -0.61 -7.88 14.27
C THR A 39 -1.19 -8.82 15.34
N SER A 40 -2.40 -9.29 15.13
CA SER A 40 -3.04 -10.25 16.04
C SER A 40 -2.58 -11.69 15.75
N LYS A 41 -2.63 -12.56 16.77
CA LYS A 41 -2.41 -14.01 16.60
C LYS A 41 -3.33 -14.62 15.55
N ARG A 42 -4.54 -14.08 15.35
CA ARG A 42 -5.48 -14.54 14.31
C ARG A 42 -4.96 -14.29 12.89
N VAL A 43 -4.31 -13.16 12.66
CA VAL A 43 -3.67 -12.86 11.37
C VAL A 43 -2.51 -13.83 11.13
N MET A 44 -1.63 -14.02 12.12
CA MET A 44 -0.51 -14.97 12.03
C MET A 44 -1.00 -16.40 11.77
N GLN A 45 -2.10 -16.82 12.42
CA GLN A 45 -2.71 -18.12 12.19
C GLN A 45 -3.24 -18.28 10.75
N ALA A 46 -3.83 -17.24 10.19
CA ALA A 46 -4.30 -17.26 8.80
C ALA A 46 -3.13 -17.35 7.81
N GLN A 47 -2.08 -16.58 8.03
CA GLN A 47 -0.86 -16.59 7.19
C GLN A 47 -0.16 -17.94 7.22
N GLY A 48 -0.01 -18.57 8.40
CA GLY A 48 0.62 -19.88 8.58
C GLY A 48 -0.33 -21.07 8.40
N SER A 49 -1.44 -20.91 7.71
CA SER A 49 -2.42 -21.99 7.49
C SER A 49 -2.12 -22.84 6.26
N GLY A 50 -2.90 -23.91 6.07
CA GLY A 50 -2.82 -24.78 4.90
C GLY A 50 -3.09 -24.08 3.56
N LEU A 51 -3.59 -22.84 3.56
CA LEU A 51 -3.71 -22.00 2.35
C LEU A 51 -2.35 -21.76 1.69
N THR A 52 -1.26 -21.77 2.45
CA THR A 52 0.12 -21.64 1.98
C THR A 52 0.48 -22.67 0.88
N ASN A 53 -0.13 -23.85 0.91
CA ASN A 53 0.17 -24.93 -0.04
C ASN A 53 -0.57 -24.79 -1.38
N LYS A 54 -1.57 -23.90 -1.47
CA LYS A 54 -2.43 -23.85 -2.64
C LYS A 54 -1.96 -22.88 -3.69
N TYR A 55 -1.67 -23.39 -4.87
CA TYR A 55 -1.42 -22.60 -6.07
C TYR A 55 -2.74 -22.15 -6.68
N ALA A 56 -3.01 -20.86 -6.71
CA ALA A 56 -4.31 -20.28 -7.06
C ALA A 56 -4.20 -19.15 -8.09
N GLU A 57 -3.44 -19.38 -9.15
CA GLU A 57 -3.27 -18.42 -10.25
C GLU A 57 -4.61 -18.13 -10.94
N GLY A 58 -4.86 -16.86 -11.25
CA GLY A 58 -6.13 -16.36 -11.76
C GLY A 58 -6.95 -15.66 -10.67
N TYR A 59 -8.26 -15.60 -10.84
CA TYR A 59 -9.18 -14.92 -9.93
C TYR A 59 -10.28 -15.85 -9.44
N PRO A 60 -11.02 -15.54 -8.37
CA PRO A 60 -12.14 -16.34 -7.92
C PRO A 60 -13.10 -16.68 -9.07
N GLY A 61 -13.41 -17.98 -9.24
CA GLY A 61 -14.24 -18.49 -10.33
C GLY A 61 -13.56 -18.53 -11.72
N LYS A 62 -12.32 -18.04 -11.85
CA LYS A 62 -11.54 -18.03 -13.10
C LYS A 62 -10.09 -18.40 -12.82
N ARG A 63 -9.87 -19.61 -12.29
CA ARG A 63 -8.55 -20.14 -11.96
C ARG A 63 -7.98 -20.98 -13.11
N TYR A 64 -6.66 -21.01 -13.21
CA TYR A 64 -5.96 -21.87 -14.15
C TYR A 64 -5.84 -23.32 -13.63
N TYR A 65 -6.00 -23.54 -12.31
CA TYR A 65 -5.86 -24.86 -11.66
C TYR A 65 -7.11 -25.22 -10.88
N GLY A 66 -7.35 -26.55 -10.75
CA GLY A 66 -8.44 -27.10 -9.96
C GLY A 66 -8.20 -27.01 -8.44
N GLY A 67 -9.22 -27.33 -7.65
CA GLY A 67 -9.15 -27.38 -6.18
C GLY A 67 -9.10 -26.02 -5.52
N CYS A 68 -9.65 -24.98 -6.15
CA CYS A 68 -9.60 -23.60 -5.67
C CYS A 68 -10.88 -23.15 -4.96
N GLU A 69 -11.89 -24.02 -4.79
CA GLU A 69 -13.21 -23.69 -4.25
C GLU A 69 -13.16 -23.08 -2.83
N HIS A 70 -12.14 -23.39 -2.05
CA HIS A 70 -11.97 -22.83 -0.70
C HIS A 70 -11.14 -21.55 -0.69
N VAL A 71 -10.06 -21.48 -1.45
CA VAL A 71 -9.26 -20.23 -1.59
C VAL A 71 -10.07 -19.14 -2.28
N ASP A 72 -10.95 -19.49 -3.20
CA ASP A 72 -11.89 -18.56 -3.82
C ASP A 72 -12.78 -17.87 -2.79
N LYS A 73 -13.28 -18.63 -1.81
CA LYS A 73 -14.07 -18.05 -0.71
C LYS A 73 -13.24 -17.10 0.15
N VAL A 74 -11.98 -17.45 0.43
CA VAL A 74 -11.08 -16.59 1.23
C VAL A 74 -10.78 -15.29 0.48
N GLU A 75 -10.44 -15.37 -0.79
CA GLU A 75 -10.16 -14.19 -1.61
C GLU A 75 -11.40 -13.31 -1.80
N ALA A 76 -12.55 -13.92 -2.09
CA ALA A 76 -13.84 -13.20 -2.20
C ALA A 76 -14.22 -12.48 -0.90
N LEU A 77 -14.02 -13.12 0.27
CA LEU A 77 -14.21 -12.47 1.57
C LEU A 77 -13.27 -11.28 1.77
N ALA A 78 -12.01 -11.40 1.38
CA ALA A 78 -11.04 -10.31 1.50
C ALA A 78 -11.41 -9.13 0.60
N ILE A 79 -11.81 -9.39 -0.65
CA ILE A 79 -12.29 -8.38 -1.60
C ILE A 79 -13.50 -7.63 -1.02
N GLU A 80 -14.53 -8.38 -0.59
CA GLU A 80 -15.76 -7.79 -0.08
C GLU A 80 -15.52 -6.96 1.18
N ARG A 81 -14.70 -7.45 2.10
CA ARG A 81 -14.34 -6.72 3.32
C ARG A 81 -13.52 -5.47 3.04
N ALA A 82 -12.60 -5.50 2.08
CA ALA A 82 -11.87 -4.31 1.66
C ALA A 82 -12.81 -3.25 1.07
N LYS A 83 -13.74 -3.66 0.22
CA LYS A 83 -14.78 -2.77 -0.33
C LYS A 83 -15.63 -2.14 0.76
N GLN A 84 -16.12 -2.94 1.70
CA GLN A 84 -16.95 -2.46 2.83
C GLN A 84 -16.17 -1.50 3.74
N LEU A 85 -14.91 -1.85 4.05
CA LEU A 85 -14.09 -1.08 4.98
C LEU A 85 -13.79 0.33 4.49
N PHE A 86 -13.58 0.50 3.19
CA PHE A 86 -13.16 1.77 2.59
C PHE A 86 -14.25 2.46 1.76
N GLY A 87 -15.38 1.79 1.50
CA GLY A 87 -16.42 2.29 0.60
C GLY A 87 -15.99 2.24 -0.88
N ALA A 88 -15.25 1.20 -1.27
CA ALA A 88 -14.74 1.05 -2.63
C ALA A 88 -15.71 0.23 -3.50
N ASP A 89 -15.84 0.60 -4.78
CA ASP A 89 -16.64 -0.17 -5.75
C ASP A 89 -15.95 -1.48 -6.14
N TYR A 90 -14.62 -1.45 -6.25
CA TYR A 90 -13.77 -2.58 -6.64
C TYR A 90 -12.58 -2.72 -5.71
N ALA A 91 -12.11 -3.96 -5.52
CA ALA A 91 -10.88 -4.22 -4.78
C ALA A 91 -10.11 -5.39 -5.40
N ASN A 92 -8.80 -5.28 -5.42
CA ASN A 92 -7.87 -6.36 -5.73
C ASN A 92 -6.98 -6.59 -4.52
N VAL A 93 -6.96 -7.82 -4.00
CA VAL A 93 -6.24 -8.19 -2.77
C VAL A 93 -5.05 -9.11 -3.04
N GLN A 94 -4.68 -9.30 -4.31
CA GLN A 94 -3.59 -10.20 -4.70
C GLN A 94 -2.17 -9.65 -4.55
N PRO A 95 -1.90 -8.31 -4.66
CA PRO A 95 -0.54 -7.83 -4.47
C PRO A 95 0.04 -8.25 -3.12
N HIS A 96 1.29 -8.73 -3.11
CA HIS A 96 1.95 -9.18 -1.89
C HIS A 96 2.53 -8.04 -1.05
N SER A 97 2.59 -6.83 -1.59
CA SER A 97 3.14 -5.65 -0.92
C SER A 97 2.58 -4.36 -1.52
N GLY A 98 2.70 -3.25 -0.80
CA GLY A 98 2.37 -1.92 -1.34
C GLY A 98 3.17 -1.58 -2.61
N SER A 99 4.46 -1.95 -2.65
CA SER A 99 5.28 -1.71 -3.84
C SER A 99 4.78 -2.49 -5.06
N SER A 100 4.34 -3.74 -4.89
CA SER A 100 3.76 -4.51 -6.01
C SER A 100 2.40 -3.97 -6.43
N ALA A 101 1.57 -3.50 -5.47
CA ALA A 101 0.32 -2.83 -5.78
C ALA A 101 0.54 -1.55 -6.60
N ASN A 102 1.48 -0.69 -6.17
CA ASN A 102 1.82 0.54 -6.88
C ASN A 102 2.37 0.24 -8.28
N SER A 103 3.23 -0.77 -8.41
CA SER A 103 3.77 -1.19 -9.71
C SER A 103 2.68 -1.69 -10.65
N ALA A 104 1.69 -2.43 -10.13
CA ALA A 104 0.55 -2.89 -10.91
C ALA A 104 -0.31 -1.72 -11.40
N VAL A 105 -0.55 -0.70 -10.56
CA VAL A 105 -1.26 0.53 -10.96
C VAL A 105 -0.52 1.23 -12.11
N TYR A 106 0.78 1.43 -11.97
CA TYR A 106 1.58 2.07 -13.02
C TYR A 106 1.55 1.27 -14.32
N LEU A 107 1.75 -0.05 -14.24
CA LEU A 107 1.76 -0.91 -15.41
C LEU A 107 0.42 -0.94 -16.15
N ALA A 108 -0.69 -0.87 -15.40
CA ALA A 108 -2.02 -0.89 -15.97
C ALA A 108 -2.41 0.44 -16.65
N LEU A 109 -1.93 1.57 -16.13
CA LEU A 109 -2.45 2.89 -16.49
C LEU A 109 -1.45 3.79 -17.23
N LEU A 110 -0.16 3.42 -17.26
CA LEU A 110 0.90 4.23 -17.84
C LEU A 110 1.73 3.43 -18.85
N GLN A 111 2.44 4.17 -19.69
CA GLN A 111 3.51 3.63 -20.54
C GLN A 111 4.87 4.07 -19.98
N ALA A 112 5.92 3.29 -20.26
CA ALA A 112 7.28 3.67 -19.91
C ALA A 112 7.63 5.04 -20.54
N GLY A 113 8.20 5.94 -19.73
CA GLY A 113 8.48 7.31 -20.15
C GLY A 113 7.36 8.32 -19.89
N ASP A 114 6.15 7.88 -19.53
CA ASP A 114 5.09 8.81 -19.12
C ASP A 114 5.53 9.62 -17.88
N THR A 115 5.03 10.85 -17.78
CA THR A 115 5.35 11.73 -16.65
C THR A 115 4.43 11.42 -15.47
N ILE A 116 5.01 11.27 -14.30
CA ILE A 116 4.32 11.20 -13.01
C ILE A 116 4.75 12.35 -12.11
N LEU A 117 3.83 12.87 -11.29
CA LEU A 117 4.10 13.91 -10.30
C LEU A 117 3.84 13.33 -8.91
N GLY A 118 4.87 13.13 -8.09
CA GLY A 118 4.77 12.52 -6.77
C GLY A 118 5.51 13.28 -5.69
N MET A 119 5.25 12.93 -4.42
CA MET A 119 5.94 13.58 -3.30
C MET A 119 7.40 13.14 -3.23
N SER A 120 8.29 14.10 -3.05
CA SER A 120 9.73 13.86 -2.88
C SER A 120 10.01 12.97 -1.67
N LEU A 121 10.91 12.01 -1.83
CA LEU A 121 11.37 11.14 -0.75
C LEU A 121 11.97 11.98 0.41
N ALA A 122 12.73 13.04 0.10
CA ALA A 122 13.32 13.94 1.09
C ALA A 122 12.28 14.72 1.91
N HIS A 123 11.04 14.82 1.42
CA HIS A 123 9.95 15.54 2.07
C HIS A 123 8.84 14.58 2.59
N GLY A 124 9.14 13.30 2.69
CA GLY A 124 8.25 12.30 3.27
C GLY A 124 7.52 11.41 2.26
N GLY A 125 7.80 11.51 0.97
CA GLY A 125 7.26 10.60 -0.03
C GLY A 125 7.74 9.15 0.13
N HIS A 126 7.21 8.25 -0.69
CA HIS A 126 7.62 6.86 -0.73
C HIS A 126 8.56 6.59 -1.92
N LEU A 127 9.42 5.56 -1.82
CA LEU A 127 10.31 5.15 -2.91
C LEU A 127 9.57 4.95 -4.23
N THR A 128 8.39 4.31 -4.18
CA THR A 128 7.58 4.03 -5.38
C THR A 128 6.83 5.25 -5.93
N HIS A 129 6.98 6.44 -5.35
CA HIS A 129 6.38 7.68 -5.84
C HIS A 129 7.33 8.46 -6.77
N GLY A 130 8.22 7.78 -7.49
CA GLY A 130 9.12 8.38 -8.46
C GLY A 130 10.54 8.67 -7.93
N ALA A 131 10.94 8.07 -6.80
CA ALA A 131 12.34 8.21 -6.36
C ALA A 131 13.30 7.58 -7.37
N LYS A 132 14.36 8.28 -7.75
CA LYS A 132 15.30 7.88 -8.81
C LYS A 132 15.91 6.50 -8.65
N VAL A 133 16.03 6.00 -7.42
CA VAL A 133 16.59 4.68 -7.12
C VAL A 133 15.59 3.55 -7.31
N SER A 134 14.29 3.85 -7.34
CA SER A 134 13.21 2.88 -7.49
C SER A 134 12.85 2.62 -8.96
N SER A 135 12.08 1.56 -9.21
CA SER A 135 11.55 1.25 -10.55
C SER A 135 10.70 2.41 -11.10
N SER A 136 9.90 3.06 -10.27
CA SER A 136 9.05 4.18 -10.71
C SER A 136 9.88 5.38 -11.20
N GLY A 137 11.00 5.69 -10.54
CA GLY A 137 11.89 6.76 -10.99
C GLY A 137 12.82 6.39 -12.15
N LYS A 138 12.94 5.09 -12.47
CA LYS A 138 13.72 4.60 -13.61
C LYS A 138 12.89 4.44 -14.88
N LEU A 139 11.62 4.05 -14.74
CA LEU A 139 10.73 3.74 -15.87
C LEU A 139 9.93 4.96 -16.33
N TYR A 140 9.65 5.89 -15.44
CA TYR A 140 8.81 7.06 -15.69
C TYR A 140 9.61 8.36 -15.56
N ASN A 141 9.15 9.40 -16.25
CA ASN A 141 9.66 10.75 -16.06
C ASN A 141 9.07 11.32 -14.76
N ALA A 142 9.78 11.09 -13.64
CA ALA A 142 9.28 11.45 -12.31
C ALA A 142 9.63 12.90 -11.95
N VAL A 143 8.62 13.75 -11.85
CA VAL A 143 8.69 15.09 -11.27
C VAL A 143 8.23 15.02 -9.81
N GLN A 144 8.83 15.79 -8.94
CA GLN A 144 8.56 15.70 -7.51
C GLN A 144 8.11 17.05 -6.93
N TYR A 145 7.01 17.03 -6.16
CA TYR A 145 6.62 18.12 -5.29
C TYR A 145 7.14 17.90 -3.87
N GLY A 146 7.15 18.96 -3.07
CA GLY A 146 7.61 18.91 -1.70
C GLY A 146 6.68 19.61 -0.73
N ILE A 147 7.23 19.92 0.45
CA ILE A 147 6.62 20.77 1.45
C ILE A 147 7.29 22.14 1.46
N ASP A 148 6.56 23.16 1.86
CA ASP A 148 7.15 24.44 2.29
C ASP A 148 7.91 24.18 3.61
N THR A 149 9.21 24.40 3.59
CA THR A 149 10.09 24.13 4.74
C THR A 149 9.86 25.07 5.94
N LYS A 150 9.15 26.19 5.73
CA LYS A 150 8.82 27.15 6.82
C LYS A 150 7.56 26.70 7.57
N THR A 151 6.57 26.18 6.84
CA THR A 151 5.28 25.76 7.40
C THR A 151 5.21 24.27 7.69
N GLY A 152 6.02 23.45 7.01
CA GLY A 152 5.96 22.00 7.03
C GLY A 152 4.74 21.44 6.29
N LEU A 153 4.05 22.26 5.50
CA LEU A 153 2.83 21.86 4.77
C LEU A 153 3.14 21.69 3.27
N ILE A 154 2.35 20.84 2.62
CA ILE A 154 2.32 20.77 1.16
C ILE A 154 1.78 22.10 0.63
N ASP A 155 2.52 22.73 -0.26
CA ASP A 155 2.07 23.90 -1.01
C ASP A 155 1.31 23.42 -2.26
N TYR A 156 -0.02 23.43 -2.19
CA TYR A 156 -0.86 22.95 -3.29
C TYR A 156 -0.83 23.87 -4.53
N ASP A 157 -0.47 25.13 -4.37
CA ASP A 157 -0.32 26.03 -5.52
C ASP A 157 0.98 25.71 -6.26
N GLU A 158 2.03 25.31 -5.54
CA GLU A 158 3.25 24.79 -6.16
C GLU A 158 3.01 23.42 -6.83
N VAL A 159 2.21 22.52 -6.21
CA VAL A 159 1.80 21.26 -6.85
C VAL A 159 1.07 21.54 -8.16
N GLU A 160 0.14 22.50 -8.16
CA GLU A 160 -0.60 22.88 -9.37
C GLU A 160 0.33 23.48 -10.43
N ARG A 161 1.23 24.39 -10.05
CA ARG A 161 2.22 24.97 -10.95
C ARG A 161 3.05 23.89 -11.64
N LEU A 162 3.59 22.94 -10.87
CA LEU A 162 4.36 21.82 -11.39
C LEU A 162 3.53 20.93 -12.31
N ALA A 163 2.28 20.64 -11.94
CA ALA A 163 1.37 19.84 -12.76
C ALA A 163 1.08 20.49 -14.11
N VAL A 164 0.85 21.82 -14.13
CA VAL A 164 0.65 22.58 -15.38
C VAL A 164 1.89 22.57 -16.25
N GLU A 165 3.07 22.69 -15.65
CA GLU A 165 4.35 22.70 -16.35
C GLU A 165 4.71 21.33 -16.94
N CYS A 166 4.66 20.27 -16.13
CA CYS A 166 5.12 18.93 -16.55
C CYS A 166 4.01 18.06 -17.20
N LYS A 167 2.74 18.47 -17.11
CA LYS A 167 1.57 17.77 -17.68
C LYS A 167 1.61 16.27 -17.42
N PRO A 168 1.58 15.84 -16.16
CA PRO A 168 1.73 14.43 -15.80
C PRO A 168 0.53 13.62 -16.30
N LYS A 169 0.75 12.35 -16.63
CA LYS A 169 -0.34 11.39 -16.84
C LYS A 169 -0.99 10.99 -15.52
N MET A 170 -0.22 11.05 -14.42
CA MET A 170 -0.68 10.65 -13.10
C MET A 170 -0.06 11.53 -12.03
N ILE A 171 -0.91 12.00 -11.10
CA ILE A 171 -0.47 12.62 -9.85
C ILE A 171 -0.57 11.57 -8.76
N VAL A 172 0.52 11.36 -8.01
CA VAL A 172 0.61 10.41 -6.90
C VAL A 172 0.55 11.19 -5.60
N ALA A 173 -0.56 11.05 -4.88
CA ALA A 173 -0.73 11.57 -3.54
C ALA A 173 -0.53 10.46 -2.51
N GLY A 174 0.15 10.76 -1.40
CA GLY A 174 0.50 9.78 -0.38
C GLY A 174 1.91 10.01 0.13
N PHE A 175 2.23 9.36 1.23
CA PHE A 175 3.49 9.60 1.94
C PHE A 175 3.89 8.40 2.80
N SER A 176 5.16 8.40 3.23
CA SER A 176 5.68 7.54 4.29
C SER A 176 5.91 8.31 5.61
N ALA A 177 6.28 9.59 5.51
CA ALA A 177 6.70 10.39 6.66
C ALA A 177 6.19 11.84 6.55
N TYR A 178 4.87 11.99 6.59
CA TYR A 178 4.20 13.30 6.63
C TYR A 178 3.09 13.27 7.68
N SER A 179 3.16 14.12 8.69
CA SER A 179 2.30 14.06 9.86
C SER A 179 1.00 14.88 9.75
N LYS A 180 0.77 15.51 8.62
CA LYS A 180 -0.41 16.36 8.38
C LYS A 180 -1.40 15.69 7.45
N THR A 181 -2.61 16.23 7.44
CA THR A 181 -3.70 15.77 6.56
C THR A 181 -3.47 16.20 5.12
N LEU A 182 -3.76 15.29 4.17
CA LEU A 182 -3.81 15.62 2.75
C LEU A 182 -5.18 16.17 2.37
N ASP A 183 -5.18 17.18 1.50
CA ASP A 183 -6.39 17.73 0.87
C ASP A 183 -6.66 17.00 -0.45
N PHE A 184 -7.38 15.87 -0.38
CA PHE A 184 -7.72 15.09 -1.57
C PHE A 184 -8.63 15.84 -2.57
N PRO A 185 -9.63 16.63 -2.14
CA PRO A 185 -10.35 17.52 -3.02
C PRO A 185 -9.43 18.44 -3.84
N ARG A 186 -8.42 19.03 -3.21
CA ARG A 186 -7.47 19.91 -3.91
C ARG A 186 -6.60 19.15 -4.90
N PHE A 187 -6.13 17.95 -4.55
CA PHE A 187 -5.42 17.08 -5.49
C PHE A 187 -6.31 16.70 -6.69
N ARG A 188 -7.59 16.41 -6.46
CA ARG A 188 -8.53 16.11 -7.55
C ARG A 188 -8.70 17.30 -8.50
N GLN A 189 -8.88 18.49 -7.97
CA GLN A 189 -8.97 19.72 -8.78
C GLN A 189 -7.73 19.93 -9.65
N ILE A 190 -6.55 19.71 -9.07
CA ILE A 190 -5.28 19.83 -9.81
C ILE A 190 -5.20 18.78 -10.92
N ALA A 191 -5.53 17.53 -10.60
CA ALA A 191 -5.51 16.45 -11.58
C ALA A 191 -6.49 16.70 -12.74
N ASP A 192 -7.71 17.12 -12.45
CA ASP A 192 -8.73 17.48 -13.46
C ASP A 192 -8.24 18.62 -14.36
N LYS A 193 -7.61 19.64 -13.78
CA LYS A 193 -7.11 20.81 -14.52
C LYS A 193 -6.11 20.43 -15.62
N VAL A 194 -5.31 19.38 -15.40
CA VAL A 194 -4.28 18.95 -16.35
C VAL A 194 -4.63 17.64 -17.07
N GLY A 195 -5.81 17.06 -16.79
CA GLY A 195 -6.26 15.80 -17.39
C GLY A 195 -5.46 14.58 -16.90
N ALA A 196 -4.92 14.63 -15.67
CA ALA A 196 -4.17 13.54 -15.06
C ALA A 196 -5.07 12.61 -14.26
N LEU A 197 -4.64 11.35 -14.13
CA LEU A 197 -5.20 10.44 -13.14
C LEU A 197 -4.72 10.84 -11.73
N LEU A 198 -5.60 10.73 -10.73
CA LEU A 198 -5.23 10.86 -9.32
C LEU A 198 -5.07 9.47 -8.69
N PHE A 199 -3.86 9.11 -8.38
CA PHE A 199 -3.52 7.89 -7.66
C PHE A 199 -3.17 8.23 -6.20
N VAL A 200 -3.81 7.56 -5.23
CA VAL A 200 -3.53 7.77 -3.80
C VAL A 200 -2.98 6.50 -3.16
N ASP A 201 -1.79 6.60 -2.60
CA ASP A 201 -1.21 5.58 -1.73
C ASP A 201 -1.48 5.96 -0.27
N MET A 202 -2.49 5.33 0.34
CA MET A 202 -2.89 5.62 1.74
C MET A 202 -2.29 4.65 2.76
N ALA A 203 -1.27 3.89 2.39
CA ALA A 203 -0.76 2.78 3.20
C ALA A 203 -0.46 3.17 4.65
N HIS A 204 0.15 4.32 4.91
CA HIS A 204 0.49 4.77 6.27
C HIS A 204 -0.72 5.18 7.11
N VAL A 205 -1.80 5.62 6.49
CA VAL A 205 -2.98 6.17 7.20
C VAL A 205 -4.24 5.33 7.04
N ALA A 206 -4.16 4.19 6.35
CA ALA A 206 -5.33 3.37 6.02
C ALA A 206 -6.17 2.96 7.24
N GLY A 207 -5.55 2.66 8.37
CA GLY A 207 -6.26 2.37 9.61
C GLY A 207 -7.02 3.59 10.16
N LEU A 208 -6.46 4.78 10.02
CA LEU A 208 -7.12 6.04 10.41
C LEU A 208 -8.25 6.38 9.44
N VAL A 209 -8.08 6.13 8.14
CA VAL A 209 -9.15 6.27 7.13
C VAL A 209 -10.32 5.34 7.47
N ALA A 210 -10.03 4.06 7.72
CA ALA A 210 -11.04 3.07 8.11
C ALA A 210 -11.79 3.44 9.41
N ALA A 211 -11.11 4.11 10.34
CA ALA A 211 -11.69 4.58 11.59
C ALA A 211 -12.40 5.94 11.47
N GLY A 212 -12.40 6.58 10.31
CA GLY A 212 -12.97 7.92 10.10
C GLY A 212 -12.18 9.06 10.75
N LEU A 213 -10.91 8.80 11.10
CA LEU A 213 -10.01 9.77 11.75
C LEU A 213 -9.05 10.47 10.76
N TYR A 214 -9.07 10.08 9.51
CA TYR A 214 -8.34 10.69 8.41
C TYR A 214 -9.26 10.75 7.19
N PRO A 215 -9.14 11.77 6.31
CA PRO A 215 -9.97 11.88 5.12
C PRO A 215 -9.90 10.63 4.24
N ASN A 216 -11.05 10.20 3.73
CA ASN A 216 -11.12 9.07 2.80
C ASN A 216 -10.78 9.55 1.38
N PRO A 217 -9.75 9.00 0.70
CA PRO A 217 -9.40 9.38 -0.65
C PRO A 217 -10.33 8.82 -1.74
N LEU A 218 -11.10 7.75 -1.44
CA LEU A 218 -11.87 7.02 -2.45
C LEU A 218 -12.83 7.89 -3.27
N PRO A 219 -13.53 8.89 -2.69
CA PRO A 219 -14.41 9.75 -3.48
C PRO A 219 -13.69 10.65 -4.49
N TYR A 220 -12.38 10.80 -4.41
CA TYR A 220 -11.60 11.76 -5.19
C TYR A 220 -10.58 11.09 -6.12
N ALA A 221 -10.11 9.90 -5.78
CA ALA A 221 -9.04 9.22 -6.51
C ALA A 221 -9.59 8.28 -7.58
N ASP A 222 -8.88 8.17 -8.71
CA ASP A 222 -9.15 7.17 -9.73
C ASP A 222 -8.72 5.77 -9.26
N VAL A 223 -7.62 5.71 -8.50
CA VAL A 223 -7.07 4.48 -7.91
C VAL A 223 -6.51 4.77 -6.53
N VAL A 224 -6.75 3.85 -5.60
CA VAL A 224 -6.17 3.89 -4.25
C VAL A 224 -5.45 2.59 -3.96
N THR A 225 -4.25 2.67 -3.39
CA THR A 225 -3.53 1.52 -2.84
C THR A 225 -3.34 1.64 -1.35
N THR A 226 -3.18 0.51 -0.70
CA THR A 226 -2.83 0.42 0.72
C THR A 226 -1.99 -0.81 1.01
N THR A 227 -1.46 -0.88 2.21
CA THR A 227 -0.95 -2.10 2.84
C THR A 227 -1.82 -2.46 4.04
N THR A 228 -1.79 -3.70 4.48
CA THR A 228 -2.57 -4.15 5.63
C THR A 228 -1.78 -4.13 6.95
N HIS A 229 -0.45 -4.20 6.89
CA HIS A 229 0.45 -4.43 8.03
C HIS A 229 0.89 -3.16 8.79
N LYS A 230 0.47 -1.96 8.37
CA LYS A 230 0.77 -0.68 9.06
C LYS A 230 -0.35 -0.34 10.06
N THR A 231 -1.00 0.81 9.91
CA THR A 231 -2.09 1.22 10.80
C THR A 231 -3.32 0.30 10.77
N LEU A 232 -3.50 -0.50 9.72
CA LEU A 232 -4.56 -1.53 9.66
C LEU A 232 -4.29 -2.76 10.52
N ARG A 233 -3.04 -3.03 10.95
CA ARG A 233 -2.67 -4.15 11.83
C ARG A 233 -2.93 -5.55 11.22
N GLY A 234 -2.86 -5.71 9.92
CA GLY A 234 -3.08 -6.97 9.20
C GLY A 234 -1.82 -7.58 8.61
#